data_cc7fa5276866ad10eb13977ef0a550ba
#
_entry.id   cc7fa5276866ad10eb13977ef0a550ba
#
_cell.length_a   1.000
_cell.length_b   1.000
_cell.length_c   1.000
_cell.angle_alpha   90.00
_cell.angle_beta   90.00
_cell.angle_gamma   90.00
#
_symmetry.space_group_name_H-M   'P 1'
#
loop_
_entity.id
_entity.type
_entity.pdbx_description
1 polymer ?
#
loop_
_entity_poly.entity_id
_entity_poly.type
_entity_poly.pdbx_seq_one_letter_code
_entity_poly.pdbx_strand_id
1 'polypeptide(L)'
;DLAEKLTHKLKEGWQPFGSPVAITPYTLMQAIAAEGDVTTPVVVPDTGAGGSPGVATTEPEYYYVIPLAGQSNGMAYGEGLPLPETYDRPDSRIKQLARRSTVTPGGDTCAYNDVIPADHCLHDVQDMSALNHPHADLSKGQYGTVGQGLHIAKKLLPYIPQNAGILLVPCCRGGSGLTVGNDGTFSETSGASANSARWGVGKPLYQDFLFRTKAALSKNPKNRLLAVVWMQGENDLADGSQQHSGLFTTMVQQFRADMAAYSAQCVGGSAGSVPWICGDTTYYWKNLNADKYEAVYGGYKGREAQNIFFVPFLTDENGQSTPT
;
A
#
# COMPACT_ATOMS: atom_id res chain seq x y z
N ASP A 1 -5.23 8.44 -25.28
CA ASP A 1 -4.44 9.10 -24.24
C ASP A 1 -2.97 8.64 -24.28
N LEU A 2 -2.09 9.16 -23.40
CA LEU A 2 -0.67 8.78 -23.38
C LEU A 2 -0.49 7.30 -23.06
N ALA A 3 -1.29 6.76 -22.14
CA ALA A 3 -1.20 5.37 -21.71
C ALA A 3 -1.51 4.40 -22.86
N GLU A 4 -2.54 4.67 -23.65
CA GLU A 4 -2.87 3.86 -24.83
C GLU A 4 -1.78 3.94 -25.90
N LYS A 5 -1.31 5.16 -26.18
CA LYS A 5 -0.22 5.37 -27.17
C LYS A 5 1.06 4.67 -26.74
N LEU A 6 1.41 4.78 -25.46
CA LEU A 6 2.59 4.11 -24.91
C LEU A 6 2.43 2.59 -24.95
N THR A 7 1.27 2.06 -24.55
CA THR A 7 0.97 0.64 -24.64
C THR A 7 1.10 0.10 -26.05
N HIS A 8 0.63 0.86 -27.05
CA HIS A 8 0.78 0.47 -28.45
C HIS A 8 2.26 0.43 -28.85
N LYS A 9 3.04 1.44 -28.48
CA LYS A 9 4.46 1.51 -28.79
C LYS A 9 5.29 0.42 -28.09
N LEU A 10 4.97 0.08 -26.85
CA LEU A 10 5.60 -1.04 -26.14
C LEU A 10 5.40 -2.39 -26.86
N LYS A 11 4.21 -2.60 -27.45
CA LYS A 11 3.94 -3.80 -28.28
C LYS A 11 4.76 -3.83 -29.57
N GLU A 12 5.20 -2.69 -30.06
CA GLU A 12 6.10 -2.55 -31.20
C GLU A 12 7.59 -2.69 -30.83
N GLY A 13 7.93 -2.99 -29.59
CA GLY A 13 9.30 -3.14 -29.12
C GLY A 13 9.96 -1.88 -28.59
N TRP A 14 9.25 -0.74 -28.53
CA TRP A 14 9.76 0.49 -27.93
C TRP A 14 9.80 0.37 -26.41
N GLN A 15 10.76 1.02 -25.79
CA GLN A 15 10.91 1.07 -24.34
C GLN A 15 10.84 2.51 -23.84
N PRO A 16 10.25 2.78 -22.66
CA PRO A 16 10.31 4.10 -22.05
C PRO A 16 11.77 4.52 -21.80
N PHE A 17 12.10 5.74 -22.14
CA PHE A 17 13.41 6.33 -21.90
C PHE A 17 13.28 7.55 -20.98
N GLY A 18 13.78 7.43 -19.76
CA GLY A 18 13.62 8.45 -18.73
C GLY A 18 12.21 8.46 -18.10
N SER A 19 11.94 9.48 -17.30
CA SER A 19 10.65 9.68 -16.65
C SER A 19 9.68 10.47 -17.54
N PRO A 20 8.35 10.24 -17.43
CA PRO A 20 7.38 11.09 -18.10
C PRO A 20 7.45 12.54 -17.59
N VAL A 21 7.27 13.49 -18.48
CA VAL A 21 7.29 14.91 -18.18
C VAL A 21 5.89 15.49 -18.37
N ALA A 22 5.38 16.18 -17.36
CA ALA A 22 4.16 16.96 -17.49
C ALA A 22 4.46 18.28 -18.22
N ILE A 23 3.75 18.55 -19.33
CA ILE A 23 3.87 19.79 -20.10
C ILE A 23 2.76 20.76 -19.70
N THR A 24 1.59 20.23 -19.41
CA THR A 24 0.45 20.97 -18.85
C THR A 24 -0.21 20.12 -17.75
N PRO A 25 -1.13 20.68 -16.96
CA PRO A 25 -1.88 19.87 -15.96
C PRO A 25 -2.59 18.65 -16.56
N TYR A 26 -2.83 18.65 -17.87
CA TYR A 26 -3.55 17.59 -18.58
C TYR A 26 -2.73 16.89 -19.67
N THR A 27 -1.45 17.23 -19.82
CA THR A 27 -0.60 16.67 -20.88
C THR A 27 0.68 16.09 -20.31
N LEU A 28 0.85 14.77 -20.49
CA LEU A 28 2.07 14.05 -20.17
C LEU A 28 2.80 13.68 -21.46
N MET A 29 4.13 13.79 -21.47
CA MET A 29 5.01 13.27 -22.50
C MET A 29 5.95 12.23 -21.91
N GLN A 30 6.18 11.16 -22.68
CA GLN A 30 7.14 10.11 -22.36
C GLN A 30 8.07 9.93 -23.57
N ALA A 31 9.36 10.08 -23.34
CA ALA A 31 10.36 9.66 -24.32
C ALA A 31 10.38 8.12 -24.40
N ILE A 32 10.50 7.59 -25.61
CA ILE A 32 10.64 6.14 -25.86
C ILE A 32 11.83 5.91 -26.77
N ALA A 33 12.52 4.79 -26.60
CA ALA A 33 13.64 4.37 -27.42
C ALA A 33 13.48 2.88 -27.81
N ALA A 34 14.05 2.48 -28.92
CA ALA A 34 14.13 1.08 -29.32
C ALA A 34 15.52 0.80 -29.91
N GLU A 35 16.00 -0.42 -29.76
CA GLU A 35 17.21 -0.89 -30.42
C GLU A 35 16.81 -1.62 -31.70
N GLY A 36 17.46 -1.26 -32.83
CA GLY A 36 17.26 -1.87 -34.13
C GLY A 36 16.12 -1.28 -34.93
N ASP A 37 15.73 -1.99 -36.00
CA ASP A 37 14.68 -1.57 -36.92
C ASP A 37 13.29 -1.95 -36.39
N VAL A 38 12.51 -0.94 -35.98
CA VAL A 38 11.16 -1.12 -35.41
C VAL A 38 10.04 -0.96 -36.44
N THR A 39 10.36 -1.08 -37.71
CA THR A 39 9.40 -0.85 -38.79
C THR A 39 8.49 -2.02 -39.12
N THR A 40 8.66 -3.16 -38.49
CA THR A 40 7.81 -4.33 -38.73
C THR A 40 6.77 -4.46 -37.62
N PRO A 41 5.50 -4.15 -37.86
CA PRO A 41 4.44 -4.50 -36.90
C PRO A 41 4.36 -6.02 -36.77
N VAL A 42 4.46 -6.53 -35.57
CA VAL A 42 4.10 -7.94 -35.30
C VAL A 42 2.60 -8.06 -35.52
N VAL A 43 2.20 -8.56 -36.67
CA VAL A 43 0.82 -8.95 -36.94
C VAL A 43 0.54 -10.19 -36.09
N VAL A 44 -0.13 -10.02 -34.98
CA VAL A 44 -0.77 -11.14 -34.28
C VAL A 44 -1.99 -11.52 -35.13
N PRO A 45 -2.12 -12.76 -35.62
CA PRO A 45 -3.30 -13.17 -36.38
C PRO A 45 -4.54 -12.99 -35.53
N ASP A 46 -5.47 -12.16 -35.99
CA ASP A 46 -6.81 -12.06 -35.45
C ASP A 46 -7.56 -13.37 -35.79
N THR A 47 -7.52 -14.34 -34.90
CA THR A 47 -8.42 -15.47 -34.95
C THR A 47 -9.75 -15.05 -34.36
N GLY A 48 -10.63 -14.52 -35.21
CA GLY A 48 -11.99 -14.18 -34.87
C GLY A 48 -12.75 -15.37 -34.27
N ALA A 49 -12.87 -15.37 -32.97
CA ALA A 49 -13.92 -16.06 -32.22
C ALA A 49 -14.04 -15.32 -30.88
N GLY A 50 -15.21 -14.75 -30.63
CA GLY A 50 -15.54 -14.02 -29.40
C GLY A 50 -15.36 -14.88 -28.15
N GLY A 51 -14.30 -14.62 -27.46
CA GLY A 51 -13.94 -15.11 -26.14
C GLY A 51 -12.65 -14.41 -25.78
N SER A 52 -12.68 -13.56 -24.75
CA SER A 52 -11.42 -13.07 -24.15
C SER A 52 -10.52 -14.26 -23.91
N PRO A 53 -9.26 -14.27 -24.38
CA PRO A 53 -8.33 -15.29 -23.98
C PRO A 53 -8.24 -15.20 -22.46
N GLY A 54 -8.78 -16.20 -21.77
CA GLY A 54 -8.48 -16.37 -20.37
C GLY A 54 -6.97 -16.50 -20.28
N VAL A 55 -6.29 -15.44 -19.89
CA VAL A 55 -4.92 -15.54 -19.39
C VAL A 55 -5.03 -16.55 -18.28
N ALA A 56 -4.48 -17.74 -18.48
CA ALA A 56 -4.35 -18.70 -17.41
C ALA A 56 -3.59 -17.97 -16.30
N THR A 57 -4.31 -17.50 -15.31
CA THR A 57 -3.75 -16.78 -14.18
C THR A 57 -3.06 -17.81 -13.31
N THR A 58 -1.84 -18.20 -13.71
CA THR A 58 -0.99 -18.97 -12.82
C THR A 58 -0.73 -18.10 -11.60
N GLU A 59 -1.00 -18.64 -10.43
CA GLU A 59 -0.66 -17.97 -9.16
C GLU A 59 0.81 -17.53 -9.23
N PRO A 60 1.15 -16.34 -8.69
CA PRO A 60 2.52 -15.86 -8.71
C PRO A 60 3.48 -16.84 -8.02
N GLU A 61 4.66 -16.98 -8.57
CA GLU A 61 5.70 -17.84 -7.95
C GLU A 61 6.21 -17.26 -6.63
N TYR A 62 6.16 -15.93 -6.47
CA TYR A 62 6.57 -15.20 -5.28
C TYR A 62 5.94 -13.82 -5.26
N TYR A 63 6.09 -13.13 -4.15
CA TYR A 63 5.49 -11.82 -3.94
C TYR A 63 6.51 -10.74 -3.53
N TYR A 64 6.29 -9.55 -4.04
CA TYR A 64 6.80 -8.34 -3.43
C TYR A 64 5.88 -7.95 -2.27
N VAL A 65 6.43 -7.88 -1.07
CA VAL A 65 5.69 -7.62 0.16
C VAL A 65 5.68 -6.13 0.44
N ILE A 66 4.50 -5.58 0.71
CA ILE A 66 4.30 -4.15 1.04
C ILE A 66 3.46 -4.05 2.31
N PRO A 67 4.06 -3.84 3.48
CA PRO A 67 3.33 -3.45 4.67
C PRO A 67 2.76 -2.04 4.54
N LEU A 68 1.50 -1.90 4.97
CA LEU A 68 0.76 -0.64 5.00
C LEU A 68 0.49 -0.31 6.47
N ALA A 69 1.17 0.68 7.02
CA ALA A 69 1.13 1.01 8.44
C ALA A 69 0.77 2.49 8.65
N GLY A 70 0.24 2.82 9.81
CA GLY A 70 -0.20 4.17 10.13
C GLY A 70 -1.57 4.21 10.79
N GLN A 71 -2.36 5.24 10.48
CA GLN A 71 -3.68 5.46 11.10
C GLN A 71 -4.83 5.48 10.07
N SER A 72 -5.95 6.13 10.41
CA SER A 72 -7.20 6.08 9.64
C SER A 72 -7.05 6.50 8.17
N ASN A 73 -6.28 7.54 7.88
CA ASN A 73 -6.03 7.96 6.49
C ASN A 73 -5.20 6.93 5.71
N GLY A 74 -4.41 6.10 6.39
CA GLY A 74 -3.74 4.95 5.79
C GLY A 74 -4.66 3.77 5.52
N MET A 75 -5.77 3.65 6.25
CA MET A 75 -6.82 2.66 5.97
C MET A 75 -7.61 3.02 4.71
N ALA A 76 -7.78 4.31 4.45
CA ALA A 76 -8.53 4.86 3.33
C ALA A 76 -9.96 4.28 3.21
N TYR A 77 -10.91 4.92 3.88
CA TYR A 77 -12.32 4.49 3.95
C TYR A 77 -13.09 4.79 2.65
N GLY A 78 -12.59 4.37 1.50
CA GLY A 78 -13.31 4.47 0.24
C GLY A 78 -14.53 3.52 0.20
N GLU A 79 -15.65 3.94 -0.40
CA GLU A 79 -16.76 3.04 -0.69
C GLU A 79 -16.32 2.00 -1.73
N GLY A 80 -16.37 0.74 -1.36
CA GLY A 80 -15.88 -0.36 -2.19
C GLY A 80 -16.97 -1.30 -2.71
N LEU A 81 -18.24 -1.15 -2.31
CA LEU A 81 -19.31 -2.05 -2.71
C LEU A 81 -20.55 -1.32 -3.21
N PRO A 82 -21.17 -1.89 -4.27
CA PRO A 82 -20.61 -2.95 -5.10
C PRO A 82 -19.28 -2.49 -5.74
N LEU A 83 -18.30 -3.38 -5.82
CA LEU A 83 -17.02 -3.05 -6.46
C LEU A 83 -17.28 -2.63 -7.92
N PRO A 84 -16.80 -1.45 -8.36
CA PRO A 84 -16.90 -1.01 -9.74
C PRO A 84 -16.32 -2.05 -10.70
N GLU A 85 -16.82 -2.07 -11.93
CA GLU A 85 -16.37 -3.04 -12.93
C GLU A 85 -14.91 -2.91 -13.35
N THR A 86 -14.24 -1.86 -12.94
CA THR A 86 -12.90 -1.51 -13.44
C THR A 86 -11.84 -1.51 -12.35
N TYR A 87 -11.71 -0.40 -11.61
CA TYR A 87 -10.49 -0.08 -10.87
C TYR A 87 -10.37 -0.82 -9.52
N ASP A 88 -11.48 -1.06 -8.85
CA ASP A 88 -11.52 -1.64 -7.51
C ASP A 88 -11.63 -3.17 -7.52
N ARG A 89 -11.71 -3.79 -8.72
CA ARG A 89 -11.75 -5.25 -8.83
C ARG A 89 -10.47 -5.89 -8.33
N PRO A 90 -10.57 -7.06 -7.69
CA PRO A 90 -9.42 -7.86 -7.35
C PRO A 90 -8.57 -8.19 -8.59
N ASP A 91 -7.26 -8.28 -8.39
CA ASP A 91 -6.32 -8.80 -9.38
C ASP A 91 -5.71 -10.08 -8.84
N SER A 92 -5.62 -11.13 -9.66
CA SER A 92 -5.11 -12.45 -9.23
C SER A 92 -3.68 -12.40 -8.71
N ARG A 93 -2.89 -11.43 -9.16
CA ARG A 93 -1.50 -11.20 -8.75
C ARG A 93 -1.38 -10.33 -7.49
N ILE A 94 -2.49 -9.83 -6.94
CA ILE A 94 -2.49 -9.01 -5.73
C ILE A 94 -3.21 -9.77 -4.63
N LYS A 95 -2.49 -10.05 -3.55
CA LYS A 95 -3.00 -10.73 -2.36
C LYS A 95 -2.76 -9.85 -1.13
N GLN A 96 -3.41 -10.19 -0.04
CA GLN A 96 -3.15 -9.57 1.26
C GLN A 96 -3.05 -10.63 2.35
N LEU A 97 -2.36 -10.32 3.45
CA LEU A 97 -2.49 -11.10 4.67
C LEU A 97 -3.76 -10.69 5.40
N ALA A 98 -4.59 -11.67 5.75
CA ALA A 98 -5.77 -11.44 6.56
C ALA A 98 -5.39 -10.79 7.89
N ARG A 99 -6.02 -9.65 8.23
CA ARG A 99 -5.73 -8.93 9.48
C ARG A 99 -6.36 -9.64 10.68
N ARG A 100 -7.42 -10.38 10.47
CA ARG A 100 -8.16 -11.13 11.48
C ARG A 100 -8.81 -12.36 10.87
N SER A 101 -9.18 -13.29 11.69
CA SER A 101 -10.06 -14.39 11.27
C SER A 101 -11.43 -13.83 10.92
N THR A 102 -11.88 -14.07 9.70
CA THR A 102 -13.13 -13.54 9.18
C THR A 102 -13.59 -14.32 7.95
N VAL A 103 -14.62 -13.84 7.30
CA VAL A 103 -15.07 -14.31 5.99
C VAL A 103 -14.53 -13.34 4.94
N THR A 104 -13.90 -13.85 3.88
CA THR A 104 -13.47 -13.04 2.74
C THR A 104 -14.67 -12.54 1.94
N PRO A 105 -14.55 -11.51 1.10
CA PRO A 105 -15.65 -11.05 0.22
C PRO A 105 -16.22 -12.15 -0.68
N GLY A 106 -15.48 -13.18 -1.00
CA GLY A 106 -15.95 -14.35 -1.75
C GLY A 106 -16.76 -15.36 -0.91
N GLY A 107 -16.86 -15.18 0.39
CA GLY A 107 -17.59 -16.08 1.30
C GLY A 107 -16.73 -17.16 1.95
N ASP A 108 -15.44 -17.25 1.62
CA ASP A 108 -14.53 -18.22 2.25
C ASP A 108 -14.08 -17.73 3.63
N THR A 109 -13.88 -18.66 4.56
CA THR A 109 -13.30 -18.34 5.87
C THR A 109 -11.80 -18.19 5.79
N CYS A 110 -11.23 -17.29 6.60
CA CYS A 110 -9.79 -17.14 6.75
C CYS A 110 -9.37 -17.00 8.21
N ALA A 111 -8.11 -17.29 8.47
CA ALA A 111 -7.46 -17.04 9.76
C ALA A 111 -6.50 -15.86 9.66
N TYR A 112 -6.12 -15.32 10.82
CA TYR A 112 -5.10 -14.28 10.91
C TYR A 112 -3.79 -14.70 10.19
N ASN A 113 -3.29 -13.84 9.32
CA ASN A 113 -2.12 -14.08 8.45
C ASN A 113 -2.31 -15.13 7.34
N ASP A 114 -3.54 -15.54 7.03
CA ASP A 114 -3.77 -16.25 5.77
C ASP A 114 -3.57 -15.32 4.57
N VAL A 115 -3.13 -15.89 3.46
CA VAL A 115 -3.03 -15.18 2.17
C VAL A 115 -4.40 -15.24 1.49
N ILE A 116 -5.01 -14.09 1.31
CA ILE A 116 -6.37 -13.96 0.74
C ILE A 116 -6.36 -12.97 -0.44
N PRO A 117 -7.39 -12.95 -1.29
CA PRO A 117 -7.54 -11.91 -2.31
C PRO A 117 -7.53 -10.50 -1.69
N ALA A 118 -6.93 -9.54 -2.40
CA ALA A 118 -6.88 -8.14 -1.98
C ALA A 118 -7.96 -7.33 -2.72
N ASP A 119 -9.17 -7.42 -2.27
CA ASP A 119 -10.33 -6.66 -2.75
C ASP A 119 -10.77 -5.58 -1.76
N HIS A 120 -10.80 -5.92 -0.48
CA HIS A 120 -11.02 -5.00 0.63
C HIS A 120 -9.80 -5.07 1.56
N CYS A 121 -8.90 -4.13 1.45
CA CYS A 121 -7.68 -4.14 2.24
C CYS A 121 -7.97 -3.77 3.71
N LEU A 122 -8.50 -4.72 4.47
CA LEU A 122 -8.92 -4.54 5.86
C LEU A 122 -7.70 -4.43 6.78
N HIS A 123 -7.53 -3.26 7.37
CA HIS A 123 -6.41 -2.96 8.27
C HIS A 123 -6.71 -3.19 9.73
N ASP A 124 -7.97 -3.04 10.13
CA ASP A 124 -8.36 -2.99 11.53
C ASP A 124 -9.05 -4.28 11.99
N VAL A 125 -8.98 -4.53 13.29
CA VAL A 125 -9.77 -5.57 13.97
C VAL A 125 -11.08 -5.02 14.53
N GLN A 126 -11.26 -3.70 14.50
CA GLN A 126 -12.48 -3.03 14.97
C GLN A 126 -13.65 -3.42 14.07
N ASP A 127 -14.84 -3.34 14.63
CA ASP A 127 -16.06 -3.51 13.85
C ASP A 127 -16.23 -2.33 12.89
N MET A 128 -16.16 -2.64 11.60
CA MET A 128 -16.32 -1.67 10.51
C MET A 128 -17.77 -1.56 10.04
N SER A 129 -18.72 -2.17 10.75
CA SER A 129 -20.14 -2.22 10.34
C SER A 129 -20.76 -0.83 10.12
N ALA A 130 -20.33 0.18 10.90
CA ALA A 130 -20.79 1.56 10.75
C ALA A 130 -20.30 2.23 9.43
N LEU A 131 -19.30 1.66 8.78
CA LEU A 131 -18.70 2.17 7.53
C LEU A 131 -19.13 1.32 6.32
N ASN A 132 -20.04 0.38 6.52
CA ASN A 132 -20.48 -0.51 5.45
C ASN A 132 -21.31 0.24 4.41
N HIS A 133 -21.09 -0.11 3.16
CA HIS A 133 -22.01 0.25 2.10
C HIS A 133 -23.40 -0.36 2.40
N PRO A 134 -24.51 0.36 2.11
CA PRO A 134 -25.88 -0.12 2.39
C PRO A 134 -26.21 -1.49 1.79
N HIS A 135 -25.52 -1.89 0.74
CA HIS A 135 -25.72 -3.16 0.04
C HIS A 135 -24.65 -4.22 0.40
N ALA A 136 -23.80 -3.95 1.38
CA ALA A 136 -22.77 -4.91 1.80
C ALA A 136 -23.40 -6.10 2.53
N ASP A 137 -22.98 -7.30 2.18
CA ASP A 137 -23.34 -8.53 2.87
C ASP A 137 -22.20 -8.91 3.83
N LEU A 138 -22.37 -8.60 5.11
CA LEU A 138 -21.38 -8.84 6.14
C LEU A 138 -21.06 -10.34 6.34
N SER A 139 -22.02 -11.21 6.04
CA SER A 139 -21.81 -12.68 6.14
C SER A 139 -20.81 -13.17 5.08
N LYS A 140 -20.59 -12.39 4.02
CA LYS A 140 -19.61 -12.64 2.98
C LYS A 140 -18.33 -11.82 3.15
N GLY A 141 -18.10 -11.21 4.29
CA GLY A 141 -16.95 -10.37 4.54
C GLY A 141 -16.93 -9.05 3.77
N GLN A 142 -18.07 -8.60 3.29
CA GLN A 142 -18.20 -7.37 2.51
C GLN A 142 -18.36 -6.18 3.46
N TYR A 143 -17.29 -5.42 3.68
CA TYR A 143 -17.28 -4.31 4.64
C TYR A 143 -17.46 -2.92 4.00
N GLY A 144 -17.72 -2.86 2.72
CA GLY A 144 -18.01 -1.60 2.03
C GLY A 144 -16.85 -0.61 1.93
N THR A 145 -15.64 -1.02 2.27
CA THR A 145 -14.46 -0.15 2.23
C THR A 145 -13.35 -0.77 1.38
N VAL A 146 -12.70 0.06 0.58
CA VAL A 146 -11.49 -0.29 -0.17
C VAL A 146 -10.34 0.57 0.34
N GLY A 147 -9.29 -0.07 0.83
CA GLY A 147 -8.08 0.62 1.26
C GLY A 147 -7.17 0.97 0.07
N GLN A 148 -6.22 1.88 0.30
CA GLN A 148 -5.26 2.34 -0.72
C GLN A 148 -4.35 1.22 -1.27
N GLY A 149 -4.21 0.11 -0.55
CA GLY A 149 -3.27 -0.96 -0.88
C GLY A 149 -3.51 -1.58 -2.25
N LEU A 150 -4.76 -1.89 -2.60
CA LEU A 150 -5.11 -2.44 -3.92
C LEU A 150 -4.70 -1.51 -5.06
N HIS A 151 -4.95 -0.20 -4.91
CA HIS A 151 -4.61 0.81 -5.91
C HIS A 151 -3.10 0.99 -6.06
N ILE A 152 -2.36 1.05 -4.95
CA ILE A 152 -0.89 1.07 -4.94
C ILE A 152 -0.36 -0.16 -5.67
N ALA A 153 -0.84 -1.35 -5.33
CA ALA A 153 -0.41 -2.59 -5.94
C ALA A 153 -0.67 -2.62 -7.44
N LYS A 154 -1.88 -2.25 -7.90
CA LYS A 154 -2.20 -2.17 -9.33
C LYS A 154 -1.29 -1.24 -10.10
N LYS A 155 -0.90 -0.11 -9.52
CA LYS A 155 0.06 0.82 -10.13
C LYS A 155 1.47 0.25 -10.23
N LEU A 156 1.84 -0.66 -9.33
CA LEU A 156 3.16 -1.29 -9.31
C LEU A 156 3.26 -2.54 -10.19
N LEU A 157 2.16 -3.25 -10.47
CA LEU A 157 2.17 -4.47 -11.28
C LEU A 157 2.94 -4.36 -12.61
N PRO A 158 2.86 -3.26 -13.37
CA PRO A 158 3.60 -3.13 -14.63
C PRO A 158 5.13 -3.09 -14.47
N TYR A 159 5.62 -2.83 -13.27
CA TYR A 159 7.04 -2.65 -12.97
C TYR A 159 7.69 -3.86 -12.30
N ILE A 160 6.94 -4.92 -12.05
CA ILE A 160 7.45 -6.17 -11.46
C ILE A 160 7.39 -7.32 -12.48
N PRO A 161 8.21 -8.37 -12.31
CA PRO A 161 8.17 -9.54 -13.19
C PRO A 161 6.77 -10.16 -13.29
N GLN A 162 6.44 -10.68 -14.46
CA GLN A 162 5.11 -11.25 -14.73
C GLN A 162 4.80 -12.47 -13.86
N ASN A 163 5.81 -13.23 -13.46
CA ASN A 163 5.68 -14.38 -12.55
C ASN A 163 5.67 -13.98 -11.06
N ALA A 164 5.75 -12.68 -10.75
CA ALA A 164 5.64 -12.16 -9.41
C ALA A 164 4.28 -11.51 -9.16
N GLY A 165 3.89 -11.43 -7.90
CA GLY A 165 2.73 -10.69 -7.43
C GLY A 165 3.09 -9.69 -6.35
N ILE A 166 2.08 -9.05 -5.78
CA ILE A 166 2.20 -8.14 -4.63
C ILE A 166 1.40 -8.73 -3.48
N LEU A 167 2.04 -8.82 -2.31
CA LEU A 167 1.42 -9.24 -1.08
C LEU A 167 1.36 -8.04 -0.12
N LEU A 168 0.16 -7.52 0.07
CA LEU A 168 -0.10 -6.43 1.00
C LEU A 168 -0.16 -6.96 2.44
N VAL A 169 0.36 -6.18 3.38
CA VAL A 169 0.26 -6.48 4.81
C VAL A 169 -0.44 -5.31 5.50
N PRO A 170 -1.79 -5.33 5.60
CA PRO A 170 -2.56 -4.24 6.18
C PRO A 170 -2.33 -4.16 7.70
N CYS A 171 -1.76 -3.05 8.19
CA CYS A 171 -1.43 -2.84 9.61
C CYS A 171 -1.88 -1.47 10.15
N CYS A 172 -2.56 -0.63 9.35
CA CYS A 172 -3.06 0.64 9.86
C CYS A 172 -4.09 0.44 10.98
N ARG A 173 -4.16 1.41 11.89
CA ARG A 173 -5.12 1.43 13.00
C ARG A 173 -5.74 2.81 13.15
N GLY A 174 -7.07 2.90 13.08
CA GLY A 174 -7.81 4.15 13.30
C GLY A 174 -7.50 4.79 14.65
N GLY A 175 -7.36 6.11 14.69
CA GLY A 175 -7.12 6.87 15.91
C GLY A 175 -5.78 6.59 16.61
N SER A 176 -4.78 6.02 15.92
CA SER A 176 -3.51 5.67 16.55
C SER A 176 -2.45 6.77 16.39
N GLY A 177 -1.60 6.91 17.40
CA GLY A 177 -0.49 7.86 17.43
C GLY A 177 0.82 7.23 17.88
N LEU A 178 1.92 7.94 17.68
CA LEU A 178 3.23 7.59 18.27
C LEU A 178 3.37 8.11 19.69
N THR A 179 2.75 9.25 19.99
CA THR A 179 2.90 9.95 21.27
C THR A 179 1.82 9.58 22.27
N VAL A 180 0.61 9.41 21.80
CA VAL A 180 -0.58 9.12 22.62
C VAL A 180 -1.34 7.92 22.09
N GLY A 181 -2.14 7.30 22.93
CA GLY A 181 -2.97 6.15 22.61
C GLY A 181 -2.84 5.01 23.63
N ASN A 182 -3.81 4.14 23.62
CA ASN A 182 -3.80 2.94 24.47
C ASN A 182 -2.81 1.91 23.90
N ASP A 183 -1.97 1.35 24.72
CA ASP A 183 -1.01 0.34 24.26
C ASP A 183 -1.73 -0.96 23.84
N GLY A 184 -2.75 -1.40 24.59
CA GLY A 184 -3.40 -2.69 24.37
C GLY A 184 -2.46 -3.87 24.61
N THR A 185 -2.69 -4.97 23.88
CA THR A 185 -1.89 -6.20 23.96
C THR A 185 -1.57 -6.74 22.57
N PHE A 186 -0.55 -7.59 22.47
CA PHE A 186 -0.18 -8.29 21.25
C PHE A 186 -0.23 -9.81 21.48
N SER A 187 -0.67 -10.53 20.45
CA SER A 187 -0.64 -12.00 20.38
C SER A 187 -0.19 -12.44 18.99
N GLU A 188 0.65 -13.44 18.91
CA GLU A 188 1.08 -14.03 17.64
C GLU A 188 -0.05 -14.72 16.87
N THR A 189 -1.14 -15.05 17.53
CA THR A 189 -2.29 -15.75 16.93
C THR A 189 -3.41 -14.81 16.48
N SER A 190 -3.42 -13.56 16.94
CA SER A 190 -4.50 -12.61 16.62
C SER A 190 -4.02 -11.17 16.40
N GLY A 191 -2.73 -10.91 16.58
CA GLY A 191 -2.13 -9.59 16.42
C GLY A 191 -2.40 -8.64 17.57
N ALA A 192 -2.32 -7.33 17.29
CA ALA A 192 -2.63 -6.30 18.26
C ALA A 192 -4.14 -6.28 18.58
N SER A 193 -4.47 -6.16 19.87
CA SER A 193 -5.86 -6.11 20.34
C SER A 193 -6.63 -4.90 19.78
N ALA A 194 -7.95 -4.98 19.76
CA ALA A 194 -8.82 -3.97 19.19
C ALA A 194 -8.65 -2.57 19.83
N ASN A 195 -8.27 -2.51 21.09
CA ASN A 195 -8.02 -1.27 21.80
C ASN A 195 -6.59 -0.72 21.67
N SER A 196 -5.69 -1.42 20.96
CA SER A 196 -4.35 -0.87 20.69
C SER A 196 -4.45 0.34 19.77
N ALA A 197 -3.91 1.46 20.22
CA ALA A 197 -3.95 2.74 19.49
C ALA A 197 -2.62 3.50 19.58
N ARG A 198 -1.52 2.80 19.90
CA ARG A 198 -0.20 3.42 20.04
C ARG A 198 0.86 2.68 19.27
N TRP A 199 1.55 3.42 18.41
CA TRP A 199 2.74 3.02 17.70
C TRP A 199 4.00 3.23 18.55
N GLY A 200 5.08 2.58 18.18
CA GLY A 200 6.40 2.76 18.77
C GLY A 200 7.05 1.43 19.11
N VAL A 201 8.36 1.47 19.34
CA VAL A 201 9.15 0.29 19.68
C VAL A 201 8.57 -0.41 20.89
N GLY A 202 8.38 -1.74 20.78
CA GLY A 202 7.79 -2.58 21.83
C GLY A 202 6.29 -2.43 22.04
N LYS A 203 5.61 -1.52 21.32
CA LYS A 203 4.15 -1.36 21.40
C LYS A 203 3.43 -2.41 20.55
N PRO A 204 2.21 -2.84 20.95
CA PRO A 204 1.46 -3.88 20.26
C PRO A 204 1.24 -3.64 18.76
N LEU A 205 0.99 -2.40 18.31
CA LEU A 205 0.86 -2.12 16.89
C LEU A 205 2.17 -2.36 16.13
N TYR A 206 3.32 -1.98 16.72
CA TYR A 206 4.63 -2.23 16.14
C TYR A 206 4.95 -3.74 16.12
N GLN A 207 4.64 -4.46 17.21
CA GLN A 207 4.85 -5.90 17.28
C GLN A 207 4.03 -6.64 16.22
N ASP A 208 2.77 -6.27 16.03
CA ASP A 208 1.90 -6.82 15.00
C ASP A 208 2.43 -6.53 13.58
N PHE A 209 2.79 -5.30 13.31
CA PHE A 209 3.38 -4.89 12.04
C PHE A 209 4.66 -5.69 11.72
N LEU A 210 5.58 -5.79 12.68
CA LEU A 210 6.82 -6.55 12.53
C LEU A 210 6.55 -8.05 12.32
N PHE A 211 5.70 -8.63 13.16
CA PHE A 211 5.35 -10.06 13.11
C PHE A 211 4.71 -10.42 11.78
N ARG A 212 3.73 -9.65 11.32
CA ARG A 212 3.04 -9.88 10.05
C ARG A 212 3.94 -9.67 8.83
N THR A 213 4.85 -8.70 8.88
CA THR A 213 5.86 -8.52 7.82
C THR A 213 6.76 -9.75 7.72
N LYS A 214 7.24 -10.28 8.85
CA LYS A 214 8.02 -11.51 8.88
C LYS A 214 7.21 -12.72 8.41
N ALA A 215 5.94 -12.82 8.82
CA ALA A 215 5.04 -13.88 8.37
C ALA A 215 4.86 -13.87 6.85
N ALA A 216 4.68 -12.70 6.23
CA ALA A 216 4.59 -12.56 4.77
C ALA A 216 5.86 -13.05 4.06
N LEU A 217 7.03 -12.71 4.58
CA LEU A 217 8.31 -13.16 4.00
C LEU A 217 8.53 -14.67 4.18
N SER A 218 8.11 -15.21 5.32
CA SER A 218 8.26 -16.64 5.64
C SER A 218 7.32 -17.54 4.82
N LYS A 219 6.27 -17.00 4.19
CA LYS A 219 5.40 -17.79 3.30
C LYS A 219 6.15 -18.36 2.09
N ASN A 220 7.20 -17.66 1.63
CA ASN A 220 8.02 -18.11 0.52
C ASN A 220 9.43 -17.47 0.59
N PRO A 221 10.53 -18.23 0.53
CA PRO A 221 11.88 -17.68 0.59
C PRO A 221 12.23 -16.75 -0.59
N LYS A 222 11.47 -16.81 -1.68
CA LYS A 222 11.59 -15.88 -2.81
C LYS A 222 10.89 -14.54 -2.57
N ASN A 223 10.00 -14.43 -1.58
CA ASN A 223 9.32 -13.17 -1.27
C ASN A 223 10.34 -12.07 -0.94
N ARG A 224 10.02 -10.84 -1.33
CA ARG A 224 10.91 -9.67 -1.16
C ARG A 224 10.14 -8.52 -0.51
N LEU A 225 10.64 -8.02 0.61
CA LEU A 225 10.15 -6.76 1.20
C LEU A 225 10.52 -5.61 0.27
N LEU A 226 9.51 -5.02 -0.37
CA LEU A 226 9.69 -3.99 -1.40
C LEU A 226 9.76 -2.59 -0.80
N ALA A 227 8.80 -2.25 0.06
CA ALA A 227 8.67 -0.95 0.68
C ALA A 227 7.80 -1.06 1.93
N VAL A 228 7.87 -0.08 2.81
CA VAL A 228 6.86 0.17 3.85
C VAL A 228 6.11 1.44 3.47
N VAL A 229 4.79 1.38 3.41
CA VAL A 229 3.94 2.56 3.29
C VAL A 229 3.51 2.98 4.68
N TRP A 230 3.83 4.22 5.04
CA TRP A 230 3.53 4.79 6.34
C TRP A 230 2.64 6.02 6.19
N MET A 231 1.50 6.01 6.84
CA MET A 231 0.55 7.09 6.76
C MET A 231 -0.04 7.39 8.14
N GLN A 232 0.66 8.24 8.90
CA GLN A 232 0.31 8.58 10.27
C GLN A 232 0.84 9.98 10.61
N GLY A 233 0.16 10.68 11.51
CA GLY A 233 0.55 12.00 11.99
C GLY A 233 -0.60 12.79 12.60
N GLU A 234 -1.83 12.58 12.12
CA GLU A 234 -2.99 13.39 12.50
C GLU A 234 -3.28 13.33 14.01
N ASN A 235 -3.15 12.17 14.62
CA ASN A 235 -3.37 12.02 16.05
C ASN A 235 -2.30 12.77 16.87
N ASP A 236 -1.06 12.76 16.40
CA ASP A 236 0.06 13.44 17.04
C ASP A 236 0.08 14.95 16.76
N LEU A 237 -0.60 15.44 15.71
CA LEU A 237 -0.86 16.87 15.51
C LEU A 237 -1.71 17.42 16.65
N ALA A 238 -2.66 16.65 17.16
CA ALA A 238 -3.50 17.07 18.26
C ALA A 238 -2.70 17.16 19.57
N ASP A 239 -1.85 16.16 19.85
CA ASP A 239 -1.08 16.09 21.08
C ASP A 239 0.28 15.40 20.86
N GLY A 240 1.35 15.98 21.38
CA GLY A 240 2.70 15.43 21.34
C GLY A 240 3.47 15.62 20.04
N SER A 241 3.08 16.55 19.19
CA SER A 241 3.69 16.78 17.86
C SER A 241 5.23 16.92 17.89
N GLN A 242 5.79 17.55 18.93
CA GLN A 242 7.23 17.77 19.07
C GLN A 242 8.04 16.46 19.26
N GLN A 243 7.42 15.39 19.74
CA GLN A 243 8.08 14.11 19.98
C GLN A 243 7.98 13.16 18.78
N HIS A 244 7.04 13.41 17.87
CA HIS A 244 6.66 12.55 16.77
C HIS A 244 7.86 12.12 15.91
N SER A 245 8.64 13.08 15.41
CA SER A 245 9.76 12.82 14.50
C SER A 245 10.85 11.93 15.13
N GLY A 246 11.16 12.14 16.41
CA GLY A 246 12.11 11.33 17.17
C GLY A 246 11.61 9.89 17.37
N LEU A 247 10.36 9.73 17.76
CA LEU A 247 9.73 8.42 17.95
C LEU A 247 9.63 7.64 16.63
N PHE A 248 9.23 8.31 15.55
CA PHE A 248 9.21 7.70 14.21
C PHE A 248 10.60 7.24 13.79
N THR A 249 11.63 8.08 13.95
CA THR A 249 13.01 7.74 13.61
C THR A 249 13.50 6.51 14.37
N THR A 250 13.25 6.47 15.67
CA THR A 250 13.61 5.33 16.52
C THR A 250 12.88 4.05 16.08
N MET A 251 11.62 4.16 15.72
CA MET A 251 10.82 3.02 15.25
C MET A 251 11.35 2.48 13.91
N VAL A 252 11.70 3.34 12.96
CA VAL A 252 12.28 2.93 11.68
C VAL A 252 13.63 2.23 11.88
N GLN A 253 14.48 2.77 12.73
CA GLN A 253 15.78 2.18 13.05
C GLN A 253 15.62 0.79 13.70
N GLN A 254 14.71 0.67 14.66
CA GLN A 254 14.42 -0.60 15.31
C GLN A 254 13.85 -1.62 14.33
N PHE A 255 12.91 -1.22 13.45
CA PHE A 255 12.37 -2.11 12.42
C PHE A 255 13.49 -2.67 11.53
N ARG A 256 14.43 -1.84 11.10
CA ARG A 256 15.57 -2.27 10.29
C ARG A 256 16.47 -3.26 11.02
N ALA A 257 16.71 -3.02 12.32
CA ALA A 257 17.46 -3.95 13.17
C ALA A 257 16.72 -5.28 13.34
N ASP A 258 15.40 -5.24 13.63
CA ASP A 258 14.57 -6.43 13.83
C ASP A 258 14.38 -7.27 12.54
N MET A 259 14.55 -6.64 11.38
CA MET A 259 14.51 -7.27 10.06
C MET A 259 15.88 -7.77 9.56
N ALA A 260 16.95 -7.61 10.32
CA ALA A 260 18.32 -7.96 9.89
C ALA A 260 18.45 -9.43 9.43
N ALA A 261 17.78 -10.36 10.10
CA ALA A 261 17.76 -11.78 9.71
C ALA A 261 17.06 -12.04 8.35
N TYR A 262 16.24 -11.09 7.88
CA TYR A 262 15.55 -11.17 6.59
C TYR A 262 16.22 -10.32 5.50
N SER A 263 17.45 -9.86 5.70
CA SER A 263 18.17 -8.98 4.75
C SER A 263 18.20 -9.55 3.33
N ALA A 264 18.39 -10.84 3.16
CA ALA A 264 18.38 -11.51 1.86
C ALA A 264 17.02 -11.43 1.14
N GLN A 265 15.94 -11.21 1.90
CA GLN A 265 14.57 -11.01 1.39
C GLN A 265 14.17 -9.53 1.34
N CYS A 266 15.07 -8.59 1.58
CA CYS A 266 14.83 -7.17 1.39
C CYS A 266 15.35 -6.71 0.02
N VAL A 267 14.64 -5.79 -0.63
CA VAL A 267 15.18 -5.13 -1.84
C VAL A 267 16.49 -4.43 -1.49
N GLY A 268 17.45 -4.47 -2.42
CA GLY A 268 18.79 -3.96 -2.16
C GLY A 268 19.64 -4.79 -1.17
N GLY A 269 19.16 -5.97 -0.74
CA GLY A 269 19.93 -6.91 0.07
C GLY A 269 20.10 -6.53 1.55
N SER A 270 19.37 -5.51 2.03
CA SER A 270 19.38 -5.13 3.44
C SER A 270 18.07 -4.46 3.87
N ALA A 271 17.72 -4.58 5.14
CA ALA A 271 16.58 -3.87 5.69
C ALA A 271 16.74 -2.34 5.65
N GLY A 272 17.99 -1.85 5.68
CA GLY A 272 18.31 -0.42 5.51
C GLY A 272 18.01 0.13 4.12
N SER A 273 18.03 -0.73 3.10
CA SER A 273 17.74 -0.36 1.71
C SER A 273 16.23 -0.29 1.43
N VAL A 274 15.39 -0.85 2.29
CA VAL A 274 13.93 -0.82 2.11
C VAL A 274 13.41 0.61 2.30
N PRO A 275 12.74 1.18 1.27
CA PRO A 275 12.19 2.52 1.39
C PRO A 275 10.97 2.56 2.30
N TRP A 276 10.88 3.62 3.08
CA TRP A 276 9.68 4.03 3.80
C TRP A 276 9.01 5.17 3.04
N ILE A 277 7.82 4.93 2.55
CA ILE A 277 7.03 5.89 1.80
C ILE A 277 6.02 6.52 2.74
N CYS A 278 6.31 7.76 3.15
CA CYS A 278 5.54 8.47 4.16
C CYS A 278 4.55 9.43 3.50
N GLY A 279 3.27 9.17 3.63
CA GLY A 279 2.22 10.01 3.07
C GLY A 279 1.97 11.29 3.89
N ASP A 280 1.54 12.33 3.20
CA ASP A 280 1.03 13.57 3.80
C ASP A 280 -0.35 13.32 4.43
N THR A 281 -0.89 14.35 5.08
CA THR A 281 -2.26 14.38 5.58
C THR A 281 -3.18 15.21 4.68
N THR A 282 -4.49 15.06 4.88
CA THR A 282 -5.48 15.86 4.15
C THR A 282 -5.37 17.35 4.49
N TYR A 283 -5.84 18.17 3.56
CA TYR A 283 -5.92 19.64 3.77
C TYR A 283 -6.63 20.01 5.07
N TYR A 284 -7.70 19.30 5.42
CA TYR A 284 -8.44 19.53 6.65
C TYR A 284 -7.54 19.46 7.90
N TRP A 285 -6.81 18.39 8.08
CA TRP A 285 -5.92 18.19 9.24
C TRP A 285 -4.74 19.15 9.22
N LYS A 286 -4.17 19.40 8.05
CA LYS A 286 -3.07 20.34 7.87
C LYS A 286 -3.49 21.77 8.24
N ASN A 287 -4.66 22.20 7.79
CA ASN A 287 -5.15 23.56 8.06
C ASN A 287 -5.56 23.73 9.53
N LEU A 288 -6.19 22.71 10.11
CA LEU A 288 -6.62 22.73 11.51
C LEU A 288 -5.42 22.84 12.50
N ASN A 289 -4.25 22.33 12.12
CA ASN A 289 -3.05 22.27 12.96
C ASN A 289 -1.82 22.82 12.22
N ALA A 290 -1.97 23.93 11.52
CA ALA A 290 -0.92 24.48 10.68
C ALA A 290 0.37 24.81 11.44
N ASP A 291 0.25 25.23 12.69
CA ASP A 291 1.36 25.53 13.60
C ASP A 291 2.16 24.30 14.04
N LYS A 292 1.55 23.11 13.99
CA LYS A 292 2.16 21.83 14.40
C LYS A 292 2.56 20.94 13.22
N TYR A 293 2.08 21.26 12.02
CA TYR A 293 2.26 20.44 10.84
C TYR A 293 3.72 20.08 10.58
N GLU A 294 4.63 21.05 10.60
CA GLU A 294 6.05 20.79 10.33
C GLU A 294 6.73 19.98 11.46
N ALA A 295 6.25 20.05 12.69
CA ALA A 295 6.78 19.24 13.78
C ALA A 295 6.54 17.72 13.55
N VAL A 296 5.45 17.39 12.87
CA VAL A 296 5.09 16.00 12.51
C VAL A 296 5.58 15.64 11.11
N TYR A 297 5.05 16.28 10.07
CA TYR A 297 5.29 15.91 8.67
C TYR A 297 6.65 16.40 8.15
N GLY A 298 7.21 17.44 8.72
CA GLY A 298 8.61 17.86 8.47
C GLY A 298 9.61 16.76 8.85
N GLY A 299 9.27 15.91 9.82
CA GLY A 299 10.08 14.76 10.22
C GLY A 299 10.24 13.68 9.14
N TYR A 300 9.45 13.70 8.07
CA TYR A 300 9.55 12.78 6.95
C TYR A 300 10.33 13.36 5.76
N LYS A 301 10.45 14.69 5.67
CA LYS A 301 11.01 15.41 4.52
C LYS A 301 12.54 15.41 4.53
N GLY A 302 13.15 15.43 3.33
CA GLY A 302 14.61 15.57 3.15
C GLY A 302 15.42 14.41 3.72
N ARG A 303 14.85 13.20 3.73
CA ARG A 303 15.48 12.01 4.33
C ARG A 303 15.73 10.88 3.32
N GLU A 304 15.78 11.21 2.03
CA GLU A 304 15.99 10.25 0.94
C GLU A 304 17.27 9.45 1.10
N ALA A 305 18.35 10.08 1.62
CA ALA A 305 19.61 9.40 1.97
C ALA A 305 19.45 8.31 3.04
N GLN A 306 18.36 8.33 3.80
CA GLN A 306 18.00 7.32 4.77
C GLN A 306 16.93 6.35 4.24
N ASN A 307 16.62 6.38 2.94
CA ASN A 307 15.51 5.64 2.33
C ASN A 307 14.16 5.91 3.02
N ILE A 308 13.90 7.18 3.34
CA ILE A 308 12.60 7.69 3.82
C ILE A 308 12.17 8.77 2.83
N PHE A 309 11.01 8.59 2.22
CA PHE A 309 10.48 9.44 1.16
C PHE A 309 9.14 10.02 1.57
N PHE A 310 9.02 11.32 1.50
CA PHE A 310 7.75 12.00 1.75
C PHE A 310 6.96 12.16 0.47
N VAL A 311 5.68 11.80 0.50
CA VAL A 311 4.75 11.95 -0.62
C VAL A 311 3.67 12.94 -0.23
N PRO A 312 3.70 14.17 -0.76
CA PRO A 312 2.66 15.15 -0.50
C PRO A 312 1.35 14.73 -1.17
N PHE A 313 0.21 15.11 -0.60
CA PHE A 313 -1.04 15.01 -1.31
C PHE A 313 -1.08 15.98 -2.49
N LEU A 314 -1.77 15.56 -3.55
CA LEU A 314 -2.08 16.45 -4.66
C LEU A 314 -2.94 17.62 -4.14
N THR A 315 -2.59 18.81 -4.57
CA THR A 315 -3.33 20.02 -4.27
C THR A 315 -3.96 20.58 -5.53
N ASP A 316 -5.11 21.22 -5.38
CA ASP A 316 -5.73 22.00 -6.44
C ASP A 316 -4.98 23.34 -6.66
N GLU A 317 -5.49 24.17 -7.56
CA GLU A 317 -4.94 25.50 -7.86
C GLU A 317 -4.95 26.46 -6.67
N ASN A 318 -5.77 26.19 -5.65
CA ASN A 318 -5.83 26.96 -4.40
C ASN A 318 -4.92 26.38 -3.31
N GLY A 319 -4.13 25.35 -3.61
CA GLY A 319 -3.26 24.67 -2.66
C GLY A 319 -4.00 23.74 -1.70
N GLN A 320 -5.26 23.43 -1.97
CA GLN A 320 -6.05 22.48 -1.18
C GLN A 320 -5.84 21.07 -1.72
N SER A 321 -5.72 20.07 -0.82
CA SER A 321 -5.70 18.69 -1.26
C SER A 321 -7.03 18.34 -1.91
N THR A 322 -6.98 17.88 -3.15
CA THR A 322 -8.17 17.41 -3.82
C THR A 322 -8.73 16.19 -3.10
N PRO A 323 -10.04 16.14 -2.86
CA PRO A 323 -10.67 14.88 -2.46
C PRO A 323 -10.39 13.84 -3.56
N THR A 324 -9.82 12.75 -3.17
CA THR A 324 -9.62 11.60 -4.08
C THR A 324 -10.87 10.77 -4.14
#